data_6d3752150b6c552281acada1bab894a8
#
_entry.id   6d3752150b6c552281acada1bab894a8
#
_cell.length_a   1.000
_cell.length_b   1.000
_cell.length_c   1.000
_cell.angle_alpha   90.00
_cell.angle_beta   90.00
_cell.angle_gamma   90.00
#
_symmetry.space_group_name_H-M   'P 1'
#
loop_
_entity.id
_entity.type
_entity.pdbx_description
1 polymer ?
#
loop_
_entity_poly.entity_id
_entity_poly.type
_entity_poly.pdbx_seq_one_letter_code
_entity_poly.pdbx_strand_id
1 'polypeptide(L)'
;MLTINKLHRESTDRHSAENLYLTAFPEIERHPIEELYDACDTGKCEWLIFKDGQTFAGMAYMIIYEDIAFLLYLAVDDEQRNKGYGAQILKELAQMYDGMEVILLIESLHEECDNMDIRIRRKGFYLRNGFYDTEYIQSTCEGAAIYDILSTSQEFSTDKWKTFVAHYPMESYMDDLYKA
;
A
#
# COMPACT_ATOMS: atom_id res chain seq x y z
N MET A 1 7.48 -19.27 6.64
CA MET A 1 7.94 -18.30 5.62
C MET A 1 6.84 -18.25 4.57
N LEU A 2 6.36 -17.05 4.24
CA LEU A 2 5.32 -16.90 3.23
C LEU A 2 5.91 -17.17 1.84
N THR A 3 5.13 -17.81 0.99
CA THR A 3 5.40 -17.87 -0.44
C THR A 3 4.80 -16.65 -1.09
N ILE A 4 5.57 -15.96 -1.94
CA ILE A 4 5.16 -14.74 -2.64
C ILE A 4 5.04 -15.06 -4.13
N ASN A 5 3.92 -14.72 -4.73
CA ASN A 5 3.71 -14.86 -6.17
C ASN A 5 3.15 -13.56 -6.74
N LYS A 6 3.54 -13.23 -7.96
CA LYS A 6 2.89 -12.14 -8.71
C LYS A 6 1.55 -12.63 -9.25
N LEU A 7 0.52 -11.84 -9.05
CA LEU A 7 -0.80 -12.10 -9.57
C LEU A 7 -0.87 -11.69 -11.04
N HIS A 8 -1.38 -12.58 -11.86
CA HIS A 8 -1.69 -12.34 -13.26
C HIS A 8 -3.14 -12.72 -13.54
N ARG A 9 -3.69 -12.27 -14.67
CA ARG A 9 -5.08 -12.56 -15.04
C ARG A 9 -5.42 -14.07 -15.05
N GLU A 10 -4.43 -14.92 -15.35
CA GLU A 10 -4.59 -16.39 -15.41
C GLU A 10 -4.23 -17.10 -14.10
N SER A 11 -3.90 -16.35 -13.03
CA SER A 11 -3.50 -16.94 -11.76
C SER A 11 -4.66 -17.70 -11.08
N THR A 12 -4.38 -18.84 -10.50
CA THR A 12 -5.39 -19.63 -9.75
C THR A 12 -5.94 -18.90 -8.52
N ASP A 13 -5.13 -18.03 -7.92
CA ASP A 13 -5.51 -17.26 -6.74
C ASP A 13 -6.18 -15.91 -7.10
N ARG A 14 -6.45 -15.66 -8.39
CA ARG A 14 -7.06 -14.42 -8.90
C ARG A 14 -8.34 -14.06 -8.15
N HIS A 15 -9.27 -15.01 -8.07
CA HIS A 15 -10.56 -14.75 -7.44
C HIS A 15 -10.41 -14.36 -5.95
N SER A 16 -9.52 -15.03 -5.21
CA SER A 16 -9.27 -14.72 -3.80
C SER A 16 -8.67 -13.32 -3.63
N ALA A 17 -7.71 -12.96 -4.47
CA ALA A 17 -7.06 -11.64 -4.43
C ALA A 17 -8.02 -10.50 -4.80
N GLU A 18 -8.78 -10.65 -5.89
CA GLU A 18 -9.78 -9.67 -6.31
C GLU A 18 -10.89 -9.49 -5.27
N ASN A 19 -11.39 -10.59 -4.70
CA ASN A 19 -12.40 -10.51 -3.66
C ASN A 19 -11.87 -9.82 -2.39
N LEU A 20 -10.65 -10.15 -1.95
CA LEU A 20 -10.03 -9.47 -0.83
C LEU A 20 -9.85 -7.98 -1.12
N TYR A 21 -9.41 -7.61 -2.31
CA TYR A 21 -9.30 -6.21 -2.74
C TYR A 21 -10.64 -5.48 -2.64
N LEU A 22 -11.70 -6.05 -3.21
CA LEU A 22 -13.03 -5.44 -3.24
C LEU A 22 -13.68 -5.32 -1.85
N THR A 23 -13.32 -6.20 -0.92
CA THR A 23 -13.89 -6.18 0.45
C THR A 23 -13.06 -5.38 1.44
N ALA A 24 -11.74 -5.29 1.25
CA ALA A 24 -10.83 -4.63 2.18
C ALA A 24 -10.77 -3.10 2.00
N PHE A 25 -11.06 -2.59 0.80
CA PHE A 25 -10.94 -1.16 0.49
C PHE A 25 -12.30 -0.57 0.09
N PRO A 26 -12.64 0.65 0.55
CA PRO A 26 -13.83 1.39 0.11
C PRO A 26 -13.80 1.67 -1.39
N GLU A 27 -14.96 1.74 -2.03
CA GLU A 27 -15.07 1.97 -3.48
C GLU A 27 -14.37 3.24 -3.94
N ILE A 28 -14.44 4.30 -3.14
CA ILE A 28 -13.82 5.60 -3.43
C ILE A 28 -12.27 5.56 -3.43
N GLU A 29 -11.67 4.56 -2.77
CA GLU A 29 -10.22 4.38 -2.71
C GLU A 29 -9.69 3.37 -3.74
N ARG A 30 -10.59 2.74 -4.51
CA ARG A 30 -10.23 1.65 -5.42
C ARG A 30 -10.04 2.12 -6.85
N HIS A 31 -8.92 1.74 -7.45
CA HIS A 31 -8.79 1.73 -8.90
C HIS A 31 -9.61 0.60 -9.53
N PRO A 32 -10.10 0.74 -10.76
CA PRO A 32 -10.69 -0.37 -11.50
C PRO A 32 -9.73 -1.57 -11.59
N ILE A 33 -10.22 -2.79 -11.37
CA ILE A 33 -9.37 -4.00 -11.37
C ILE A 33 -8.60 -4.17 -12.68
N GLU A 34 -9.22 -3.88 -13.80
CA GLU A 34 -8.55 -3.99 -15.11
C GLU A 34 -7.41 -2.99 -15.25
N GLU A 35 -7.55 -1.77 -14.71
CA GLU A 35 -6.48 -0.78 -14.69
C GLU A 35 -5.28 -1.26 -13.85
N LEU A 36 -5.54 -1.93 -12.72
CA LEU A 36 -4.48 -2.54 -11.90
C LEU A 36 -3.70 -3.60 -12.69
N TYR A 37 -4.39 -4.46 -13.43
CA TYR A 37 -3.73 -5.46 -14.28
C TYR A 37 -2.97 -4.81 -15.44
N ASP A 38 -3.56 -3.83 -16.12
CA ASP A 38 -2.92 -3.11 -17.22
C ASP A 38 -1.63 -2.41 -16.74
N ALA A 39 -1.66 -1.80 -15.55
CA ALA A 39 -0.47 -1.20 -14.94
C ALA A 39 0.60 -2.25 -14.60
N CYS A 40 0.22 -3.44 -14.13
CA CYS A 40 1.16 -4.56 -13.93
C CYS A 40 1.79 -5.02 -15.24
N ASP A 41 1.04 -5.06 -16.34
CA ASP A 41 1.54 -5.46 -17.66
C ASP A 41 2.60 -4.49 -18.22
N THR A 42 2.63 -3.24 -17.74
CA THR A 42 3.71 -2.27 -18.05
C THR A 42 5.04 -2.57 -17.34
N GLY A 43 5.05 -3.44 -16.34
CA GLY A 43 6.18 -3.73 -15.50
C GLY A 43 6.48 -2.68 -14.42
N LYS A 44 5.64 -1.64 -14.28
CA LYS A 44 5.77 -0.60 -13.25
C LYS A 44 5.04 -0.94 -11.96
N CYS A 45 4.14 -1.92 -11.99
CA CYS A 45 3.35 -2.33 -10.84
C CYS A 45 3.47 -3.83 -10.63
N GLU A 46 3.25 -4.24 -9.39
CA GLU A 46 3.23 -5.64 -9.00
C GLU A 46 2.05 -5.90 -8.05
N TRP A 47 1.14 -6.76 -8.46
CA TRP A 47 0.13 -7.28 -7.56
C TRP A 47 0.66 -8.59 -6.95
N LEU A 48 0.97 -8.55 -5.67
CA LEU A 48 1.58 -9.66 -4.94
C LEU A 48 0.55 -10.40 -4.10
N ILE A 49 0.62 -11.73 -4.09
CA ILE A 49 -0.15 -12.59 -3.19
C ILE A 49 0.79 -13.35 -2.25
N PHE A 50 0.35 -13.50 -1.02
CA PHE A 50 1.10 -14.14 0.05
C PHE A 50 0.37 -15.39 0.51
N LYS A 51 1.07 -16.51 0.60
CA LYS A 51 0.51 -17.78 1.02
C LYS A 51 1.36 -18.45 2.12
N ASP A 52 0.69 -19.08 3.08
CA ASP A 52 1.30 -19.98 4.04
C ASP A 52 0.90 -21.43 3.66
N GLY A 53 1.80 -22.13 3.01
CA GLY A 53 1.48 -23.39 2.35
C GLY A 53 0.41 -23.21 1.26
N GLN A 54 -0.77 -23.80 1.46
CA GLN A 54 -1.93 -23.64 0.57
C GLN A 54 -2.89 -22.53 1.00
N THR A 55 -2.67 -21.93 2.18
CA THR A 55 -3.55 -20.90 2.71
C THR A 55 -3.22 -19.55 2.11
N PHE A 56 -4.21 -18.89 1.49
CA PHE A 56 -4.11 -17.51 1.06
C PHE A 56 -4.10 -16.61 2.32
N ALA A 57 -3.00 -15.87 2.53
CA ALA A 57 -2.81 -15.05 3.72
C ALA A 57 -3.14 -13.58 3.48
N GLY A 58 -2.96 -13.10 2.25
CA GLY A 58 -3.21 -11.70 1.93
C GLY A 58 -2.60 -11.28 0.61
N MET A 59 -2.68 -9.97 0.34
CA MET A 59 -2.15 -9.36 -0.87
C MET A 59 -1.48 -8.03 -0.60
N ALA A 60 -0.61 -7.60 -1.51
CA ALA A 60 -0.11 -6.23 -1.61
C ALA A 60 -0.09 -5.78 -3.07
N TYR A 61 -0.31 -4.50 -3.31
CA TYR A 61 -0.12 -3.88 -4.62
C TYR A 61 0.96 -2.81 -4.52
N MET A 62 2.02 -2.98 -5.31
CA MET A 62 3.20 -2.13 -5.30
C MET A 62 3.31 -1.36 -6.60
N ILE A 63 3.73 -0.10 -6.51
CA ILE A 63 4.11 0.73 -7.66
C ILE A 63 5.60 1.03 -7.53
N ILE A 64 6.35 0.75 -8.59
CA ILE A 64 7.82 0.86 -8.61
C ILE A 64 8.23 2.02 -9.52
N TYR A 65 8.98 2.95 -8.95
CA TYR A 65 9.54 4.06 -9.71
C TYR A 65 10.92 4.44 -9.16
N GLU A 66 11.96 4.29 -9.97
CA GLU A 66 13.35 4.52 -9.57
C GLU A 66 13.72 3.78 -8.28
N ASP A 67 14.01 4.50 -7.20
CA ASP A 67 14.35 3.97 -5.88
C ASP A 67 13.17 3.98 -4.89
N ILE A 68 11.94 4.22 -5.36
CA ILE A 68 10.71 4.19 -4.57
C ILE A 68 9.91 2.91 -4.89
N ALA A 69 9.50 2.21 -3.84
CA ALA A 69 8.50 1.14 -3.87
C ALA A 69 7.25 1.61 -3.08
N PHE A 70 6.23 2.10 -3.79
CA PHE A 70 5.01 2.59 -3.16
C PHE A 70 4.02 1.46 -2.90
N LEU A 71 3.72 1.21 -1.63
CA LEU A 71 2.73 0.24 -1.19
C LEU A 71 1.34 0.88 -1.24
N LEU A 72 0.65 0.73 -2.38
CA LEU A 72 -0.67 1.30 -2.60
C LEU A 72 -1.76 0.57 -1.81
N TYR A 73 -1.74 -0.76 -1.85
CA TYR A 73 -2.72 -1.59 -1.15
C TYR A 73 -2.03 -2.70 -0.35
N LEU A 74 -2.49 -2.93 0.89
CA LEU A 74 -2.09 -4.05 1.73
C LEU A 74 -3.33 -4.58 2.45
N ALA A 75 -3.64 -5.85 2.23
CA ALA A 75 -4.73 -6.51 2.94
C ALA A 75 -4.35 -7.93 3.37
N VAL A 76 -4.75 -8.28 4.59
CA VAL A 76 -4.70 -9.65 5.13
C VAL A 76 -6.10 -10.23 5.05
N ASP A 77 -6.20 -11.45 4.56
CA ASP A 77 -7.46 -12.20 4.50
C ASP A 77 -8.15 -12.22 5.86
N ASP A 78 -9.47 -12.01 5.89
CA ASP A 78 -10.23 -11.84 7.13
C ASP A 78 -10.11 -13.04 8.07
N GLU A 79 -10.09 -14.26 7.54
CA GLU A 79 -9.93 -15.50 8.32
C GLU A 79 -8.50 -15.65 8.86
N GLN A 80 -7.55 -14.90 8.33
CA GLN A 80 -6.13 -14.94 8.70
C GLN A 80 -5.71 -13.75 9.57
N ARG A 81 -6.61 -12.81 9.88
CA ARG A 81 -6.32 -11.66 10.75
C ARG A 81 -5.91 -12.10 12.16
N ASN A 82 -5.15 -11.26 12.85
CA ASN A 82 -4.63 -11.48 14.21
C ASN A 82 -3.66 -12.67 14.36
N LYS A 83 -3.18 -13.25 13.27
CA LYS A 83 -2.17 -14.33 13.24
C LYS A 83 -0.76 -13.81 12.92
N GLY A 84 -0.58 -12.50 12.83
CA GLY A 84 0.72 -11.87 12.57
C GLY A 84 1.10 -11.78 11.09
N TYR A 85 0.25 -12.18 10.15
CA TYR A 85 0.57 -12.17 8.71
C TYR A 85 0.86 -10.77 8.17
N GLY A 86 0.18 -9.72 8.65
CA GLY A 86 0.48 -8.36 8.22
C GLY A 86 1.94 -7.97 8.46
N ALA A 87 2.48 -8.28 9.65
CA ALA A 87 3.89 -8.01 9.98
C ALA A 87 4.84 -8.89 9.15
N GLN A 88 4.48 -10.15 8.89
CA GLN A 88 5.27 -11.02 8.03
C GLN A 88 5.30 -10.50 6.59
N ILE A 89 4.16 -10.06 6.04
CA ILE A 89 4.09 -9.48 4.69
C ILE A 89 4.99 -8.24 4.59
N LEU A 90 4.90 -7.31 5.55
CA LEU A 90 5.78 -6.12 5.55
C LEU A 90 7.26 -6.48 5.61
N LYS A 91 7.63 -7.50 6.38
CA LYS A 91 9.00 -8.00 6.44
C LYS A 91 9.47 -8.59 5.10
N GLU A 92 8.62 -9.37 4.43
CA GLU A 92 8.94 -9.94 3.11
C GLU A 92 9.05 -8.84 2.05
N LEU A 93 8.16 -7.82 2.08
CA LEU A 93 8.25 -6.66 1.20
C LEU A 93 9.54 -5.87 1.42
N ALA A 94 9.95 -5.64 2.68
CA ALA A 94 11.21 -4.96 2.99
C ALA A 94 12.43 -5.71 2.47
N GLN A 95 12.39 -7.05 2.43
CA GLN A 95 13.47 -7.87 1.84
C GLN A 95 13.43 -7.85 0.30
N MET A 96 12.22 -7.91 -0.28
CA MET A 96 12.02 -7.92 -1.73
C MET A 96 12.46 -6.60 -2.37
N TYR A 97 12.24 -5.49 -1.68
CA TYR A 97 12.59 -4.13 -2.11
C TYR A 97 13.79 -3.57 -1.34
N ASP A 98 14.73 -4.45 -0.95
CA ASP A 98 15.97 -4.02 -0.27
C ASP A 98 16.74 -3.00 -1.13
N GLY A 99 17.17 -1.90 -0.50
CA GLY A 99 17.79 -0.77 -1.20
C GLY A 99 16.83 0.25 -1.80
N MET A 100 15.52 0.02 -1.75
CA MET A 100 14.50 0.99 -2.14
C MET A 100 13.83 1.61 -0.91
N GLU A 101 13.31 2.82 -1.05
CA GLU A 101 12.46 3.45 -0.06
C GLU A 101 11.02 2.94 -0.23
N VAL A 102 10.51 2.18 0.77
CA VAL A 102 9.11 1.77 0.77
C VAL A 102 8.28 2.88 1.39
N ILE A 103 7.32 3.41 0.63
CA ILE A 103 6.42 4.48 1.06
C ILE A 103 4.98 3.98 1.02
N LEU A 104 4.14 4.45 1.94
CA LEU A 104 2.70 4.22 1.93
C LEU A 104 1.93 5.42 2.48
N LEU A 105 0.65 5.47 2.15
CA LEU A 105 -0.31 6.44 2.67
C LEU A 105 -1.27 5.75 3.64
N ILE A 106 -1.58 6.42 4.74
CA ILE A 106 -2.63 6.01 5.67
C ILE A 106 -3.55 7.20 5.95
N GLU A 107 -4.82 6.93 6.21
CA GLU A 107 -5.77 7.98 6.63
C GLU A 107 -5.17 8.79 7.77
N SER A 108 -5.15 10.12 7.61
CA SER A 108 -4.50 11.04 8.54
C SER A 108 -5.16 11.06 9.91
N LEU A 109 -4.34 11.29 10.95
CA LEU A 109 -4.81 11.58 12.31
C LEU A 109 -5.15 13.06 12.54
N HIS A 110 -4.95 13.92 11.53
CA HIS A 110 -5.19 15.36 11.62
C HIS A 110 -6.62 15.77 11.27
N GLU A 111 -7.51 14.81 11.01
CA GLU A 111 -8.94 15.02 10.79
C GLU A 111 -9.76 14.40 11.91
N GLU A 112 -10.78 15.11 12.38
CA GLU A 112 -11.78 14.51 13.28
C GLU A 112 -12.61 13.46 12.52
N CYS A 113 -12.66 12.23 13.05
CA CYS A 113 -13.39 11.13 12.42
C CYS A 113 -13.88 10.10 13.44
N ASP A 114 -14.92 9.37 13.08
CA ASP A 114 -15.53 8.36 13.95
C ASP A 114 -14.63 7.12 14.14
N ASN A 115 -13.64 6.91 13.26
CA ASN A 115 -12.75 5.75 13.26
C ASN A 115 -11.34 6.04 13.77
N MET A 116 -11.14 7.10 14.55
CA MET A 116 -9.82 7.54 15.04
C MET A 116 -9.03 6.42 15.73
N ASP A 117 -9.66 5.61 16.57
CA ASP A 117 -8.99 4.48 17.24
C ASP A 117 -8.42 3.45 16.25
N ILE A 118 -9.10 3.25 15.12
CA ILE A 118 -8.65 2.36 14.05
C ILE A 118 -7.45 2.97 13.34
N ARG A 119 -7.49 4.27 13.01
CA ARG A 119 -6.39 5.00 12.39
C ARG A 119 -5.14 4.99 13.28
N ILE A 120 -5.27 5.29 14.57
CA ILE A 120 -4.15 5.24 15.55
C ILE A 120 -3.53 3.84 15.59
N ARG A 121 -4.36 2.80 15.65
CA ARG A 121 -3.88 1.41 15.66
C ARG A 121 -3.14 1.05 14.38
N ARG A 122 -3.65 1.49 13.22
CA ARG A 122 -3.04 1.28 11.89
C ARG A 122 -1.69 1.98 11.80
N LYS A 123 -1.59 3.26 12.18
CA LYS A 123 -0.33 4.00 12.21
C LYS A 123 0.68 3.31 13.14
N GLY A 124 0.27 2.96 14.35
CA GLY A 124 1.11 2.23 15.31
C GLY A 124 1.55 0.86 14.79
N PHE A 125 0.76 0.17 13.96
CA PHE A 125 1.16 -1.07 13.32
C PHE A 125 2.33 -0.83 12.34
N TYR A 126 2.26 0.13 11.46
CA TYR A 126 3.34 0.42 10.51
C TYR A 126 4.61 0.90 11.22
N LEU A 127 4.50 1.79 12.21
CA LEU A 127 5.66 2.28 12.98
C LEU A 127 6.41 1.12 13.68
N ARG A 128 5.69 0.12 14.23
CA ARG A 128 6.32 -1.07 14.83
C ARG A 128 6.93 -2.03 13.83
N ASN A 129 6.61 -1.88 12.54
CA ASN A 129 7.11 -2.72 11.45
C ASN A 129 8.12 -1.99 10.55
N GLY A 130 8.83 -0.98 11.09
CA GLY A 130 9.99 -0.38 10.43
C GLY A 130 9.69 0.84 9.58
N PHE A 131 8.49 1.39 9.66
CA PHE A 131 8.16 2.67 9.03
C PHE A 131 8.38 3.82 10.00
N TYR A 132 8.64 5.00 9.46
CA TYR A 132 8.74 6.27 10.15
C TYR A 132 7.63 7.21 9.66
N ASP A 133 7.13 8.05 10.55
CA ASP A 133 6.28 9.16 10.19
C ASP A 133 7.14 10.24 9.53
N THR A 134 6.81 10.61 8.32
CA THR A 134 7.56 11.65 7.58
C THR A 134 7.19 13.06 8.02
N GLU A 135 6.11 13.22 8.80
CA GLU A 135 5.48 14.52 9.13
C GLU A 135 4.96 15.28 7.88
N TYR A 136 4.72 14.57 6.79
CA TYR A 136 4.11 15.12 5.59
C TYR A 136 2.75 14.48 5.33
N ILE A 137 1.86 15.31 4.78
CA ILE A 137 0.48 14.95 4.43
C ILE A 137 0.31 15.09 2.93
N GLN A 138 -0.32 14.10 2.32
CA GLN A 138 -0.78 14.11 0.94
C GLN A 138 -2.29 14.31 0.92
N SER A 139 -2.78 15.37 0.28
CA SER A 139 -4.21 15.49 -0.03
C SER A 139 -4.56 14.75 -1.31
N THR A 140 -5.81 14.35 -1.43
CA THR A 140 -6.34 13.63 -2.58
C THR A 140 -7.75 14.09 -2.90
N CYS A 141 -8.21 13.85 -4.13
CA CYS A 141 -9.58 14.13 -4.54
C CYS A 141 -9.99 15.60 -4.29
N GLU A 142 -9.20 16.55 -4.80
CA GLU A 142 -9.45 18.00 -4.62
C GLU A 142 -9.50 18.41 -3.13
N GLY A 143 -8.68 17.77 -2.30
CA GLY A 143 -8.61 18.02 -0.86
C GLY A 143 -9.70 17.35 -0.04
N ALA A 144 -10.51 16.47 -0.63
CA ALA A 144 -11.59 15.76 0.07
C ALA A 144 -11.09 14.72 1.08
N ALA A 145 -9.85 14.24 0.95
CA ALA A 145 -9.22 13.34 1.90
C ALA A 145 -7.73 13.69 2.09
N ILE A 146 -7.22 13.44 3.29
CA ILE A 146 -5.82 13.64 3.63
C ILE A 146 -5.21 12.36 4.23
N TYR A 147 -3.95 12.12 3.88
CA TYR A 147 -3.22 10.93 4.27
C TYR A 147 -1.85 11.29 4.86
N ASP A 148 -1.49 10.68 5.97
CA ASP A 148 -0.13 10.73 6.49
C ASP A 148 0.77 9.87 5.60
N ILE A 149 1.95 10.40 5.24
CA ILE A 149 2.96 9.65 4.51
C ILE A 149 3.87 8.93 5.49
N LEU A 150 3.96 7.62 5.37
CA LEU A 150 4.93 6.81 6.11
C LEU A 150 5.99 6.25 5.16
N SER A 151 7.24 6.22 5.62
CA SER A 151 8.39 5.75 4.85
C SER A 151 9.27 4.82 5.67
N THR A 152 9.98 3.89 5.02
CA THR A 152 11.07 3.12 5.64
C THR A 152 12.36 3.94 5.78
N SER A 153 12.45 5.11 5.16
CA SER A 153 13.55 6.07 5.34
C SER A 153 13.22 7.08 6.43
N GLN A 154 14.21 7.44 7.24
CA GLN A 154 14.11 8.58 8.16
C GLN A 154 14.27 9.93 7.45
N GLU A 155 14.85 9.92 6.25
CA GLU A 155 15.09 11.10 5.43
C GLU A 155 14.15 11.06 4.22
N PHE A 156 12.91 11.53 4.42
CA PHE A 156 11.93 11.63 3.34
C PHE A 156 12.22 12.81 2.42
N SER A 157 12.29 12.56 1.11
CA SER A 157 12.51 13.60 0.10
C SER A 157 11.22 13.99 -0.60
N THR A 158 10.77 15.23 -0.36
CA THR A 158 9.58 15.79 -1.02
C THR A 158 9.73 15.90 -2.54
N ASP A 159 10.96 16.15 -3.03
CA ASP A 159 11.21 16.26 -4.47
C ASP A 159 11.11 14.89 -5.15
N LYS A 160 11.67 13.84 -4.55
CA LYS A 160 11.48 12.46 -5.03
C LYS A 160 10.01 12.06 -5.03
N TRP A 161 9.29 12.36 -3.95
CA TRP A 161 7.86 12.07 -3.85
C TRP A 161 7.05 12.78 -4.94
N LYS A 162 7.27 14.08 -5.15
CA LYS A 162 6.61 14.83 -6.24
C LYS A 162 6.92 14.26 -7.61
N THR A 163 8.17 13.84 -7.83
CA THR A 163 8.56 13.19 -9.08
C THR A 163 7.85 11.85 -9.26
N PHE A 164 7.75 11.05 -8.20
CA PHE A 164 6.97 9.81 -8.21
C PHE A 164 5.50 10.07 -8.55
N VAL A 165 4.85 11.03 -7.88
CA VAL A 165 3.43 11.38 -8.13
C VAL A 165 3.21 11.82 -9.58
N ALA A 166 4.14 12.61 -10.16
CA ALA A 166 4.08 13.04 -11.56
C ALA A 166 4.22 11.87 -12.58
N HIS A 167 4.74 10.71 -12.14
CA HIS A 167 4.92 9.52 -12.98
C HIS A 167 4.04 8.34 -12.55
N TYR A 168 3.02 8.61 -11.74
CA TYR A 168 2.07 7.61 -11.28
C TYR A 168 1.44 6.90 -12.47
N PRO A 169 1.43 5.55 -12.50
CA PRO A 169 1.10 4.80 -13.73
C PRO A 169 -0.39 4.67 -14.03
N MET A 170 -1.24 5.13 -13.14
CA MET A 170 -2.70 5.10 -13.24
C MET A 170 -3.27 6.52 -13.07
N GLU A 171 -4.58 6.68 -13.13
CA GLU A 171 -5.19 7.96 -12.79
C GLU A 171 -4.83 8.34 -11.35
N SER A 172 -4.15 9.47 -11.19
CA SER A 172 -3.71 9.94 -9.86
C SER A 172 -4.73 10.91 -9.30
N TYR A 173 -5.16 10.64 -8.08
CA TYR A 173 -6.00 11.54 -7.29
C TYR A 173 -5.20 12.32 -6.25
N MET A 174 -3.87 12.27 -6.35
CA MET A 174 -2.96 12.96 -5.43
C MET A 174 -2.84 14.44 -5.82
N ASP A 175 -3.13 15.33 -4.88
CA ASP A 175 -3.13 16.78 -5.08
C ASP A 175 -1.91 17.43 -4.41
N ASP A 176 -2.11 18.10 -3.26
CA ASP A 176 -1.10 18.87 -2.57
C ASP A 176 -0.34 18.06 -1.51
N LEU A 177 0.96 18.33 -1.44
CA LEU A 177 1.85 17.84 -0.40
C LEU A 177 2.19 18.99 0.54
N TYR A 178 1.97 18.81 1.84
CA TYR A 178 2.31 19.80 2.86
C TYR A 178 2.84 19.16 4.14
N LYS A 179 3.49 19.95 4.98
CA LYS A 179 3.99 19.50 6.28
C LYS A 179 2.85 19.50 7.30
N ALA A 180 2.74 18.43 8.11
CA ALA A 180 1.75 18.25 9.16
C ALA A 180 1.94 19.23 10.33
#